data_d36583e6129b077a8a59f3745e4a05ec
#
_entry.id   d36583e6129b077a8a59f3745e4a05ec
#
_cell.length_a   1.000
_cell.length_b   1.000
_cell.length_c   1.000
_cell.angle_alpha   90.00
_cell.angle_beta   90.00
_cell.angle_gamma   90.00
#
_symmetry.space_group_name_H-M   'P 1'
#
loop_
_entity.id
_entity.type
_entity.pdbx_description
1 polymer ?
#
loop_
_entity_poly.entity_id
_entity_poly.type
_entity_poly.pdbx_seq_one_letter_code
_entity_poly.pdbx_strand_id
1 'polypeptide(L)'
;MIKSLRQARITDGLPRVLARQEWVIALSEALGLALGKTLDYTDESQIYTRLDTAPEAVLDVLAVDWKIDWYDTELTVEQKRRIVKTALTVRRLMGTAAAVKLQVHAIYPEATVTEWFQYDGRPGCFRAVSYTHLTL
;
A
#
# COMPACT_ATOMS: atom_id res chain seq x y z
N MET A 1 8.46 -32.21 -2.19
CA MET A 1 8.52 -30.89 -1.54
C MET A 1 8.31 -29.84 -2.62
N ILE A 2 7.30 -29.00 -2.49
CA ILE A 2 6.98 -27.96 -3.49
C ILE A 2 7.95 -26.80 -3.24
N LYS A 3 8.82 -26.48 -4.22
CA LYS A 3 9.71 -25.33 -4.16
C LYS A 3 8.96 -24.08 -4.63
N SER A 4 9.24 -22.92 -4.03
CA SER A 4 8.74 -21.64 -4.56
C SER A 4 9.43 -21.34 -5.91
N LEU A 5 8.79 -20.49 -6.74
CA LEU A 5 9.34 -20.10 -8.03
C LEU A 5 10.74 -19.45 -7.89
N ARG A 6 10.99 -18.70 -6.81
CA ARG A 6 12.29 -18.10 -6.50
C ARG A 6 13.39 -19.15 -6.19
N GLN A 7 13.00 -20.32 -5.70
CA GLN A 7 13.91 -21.40 -5.31
C GLN A 7 14.05 -22.49 -6.37
N ALA A 8 13.14 -22.51 -7.34
CA ALA A 8 13.17 -23.49 -8.43
C ALA A 8 14.37 -23.25 -9.34
N ARG A 9 14.99 -24.37 -9.76
CA ARG A 9 16.08 -24.37 -10.72
C ARG A 9 15.72 -25.28 -11.89
N ILE A 10 16.22 -24.98 -13.09
CA ILE A 10 15.97 -25.81 -14.28
C ILE A 10 16.46 -27.24 -14.02
N THR A 11 17.56 -27.40 -13.31
CA THR A 11 18.09 -28.72 -12.90
C THR A 11 17.12 -29.55 -12.08
N ASP A 12 16.13 -28.95 -11.42
CA ASP A 12 15.14 -29.70 -10.63
C ASP A 12 14.17 -30.51 -11.50
N GLY A 13 13.94 -30.07 -12.74
CA GLY A 13 13.06 -30.76 -13.70
C GLY A 13 13.77 -31.63 -14.73
N LEU A 14 15.10 -31.66 -14.72
CA LEU A 14 15.88 -32.41 -15.70
C LEU A 14 16.24 -33.82 -15.22
N PRO A 15 16.42 -34.80 -16.14
CA PRO A 15 16.98 -36.09 -15.82
C PRO A 15 18.37 -35.94 -15.18
N ARG A 16 18.72 -36.83 -14.23
CA ARG A 16 19.96 -36.76 -13.45
C ARG A 16 21.23 -36.67 -14.30
N VAL A 17 21.24 -37.31 -15.48
CA VAL A 17 22.37 -37.29 -16.41
C VAL A 17 22.65 -35.88 -16.92
N LEU A 18 21.62 -35.11 -17.24
CA LEU A 18 21.73 -33.73 -17.73
C LEU A 18 21.93 -32.75 -16.56
N ALA A 19 21.23 -32.93 -15.46
CA ALA A 19 21.32 -32.05 -14.30
C ALA A 19 22.72 -31.98 -13.66
N ARG A 20 23.59 -32.99 -13.94
CA ARG A 20 24.96 -33.04 -13.42
C ARG A 20 26.01 -32.47 -14.38
N GLN A 21 25.62 -32.05 -15.55
CA GLN A 21 26.54 -31.43 -16.52
C GLN A 21 26.91 -30.02 -16.04
N GLU A 22 28.19 -29.67 -16.00
CA GLU A 22 28.68 -28.38 -15.51
C GLU A 22 28.07 -27.20 -16.24
N TRP A 23 27.94 -27.28 -17.57
CA TRP A 23 27.31 -26.22 -18.35
C TRP A 23 25.80 -26.06 -18.06
N VAL A 24 25.10 -27.15 -17.73
CA VAL A 24 23.67 -27.11 -17.35
C VAL A 24 23.50 -26.44 -16.00
N ILE A 25 24.40 -26.74 -15.06
CA ILE A 25 24.43 -26.13 -13.72
C ILE A 25 24.67 -24.62 -13.87
N ALA A 26 25.70 -24.23 -14.65
CA ALA A 26 25.99 -22.81 -14.89
C ALA A 26 24.83 -22.07 -15.58
N LEU A 27 24.22 -22.70 -16.59
CA LEU A 27 23.03 -22.15 -17.25
C LEU A 27 21.85 -22.01 -16.27
N SER A 28 21.62 -23.02 -15.44
CA SER A 28 20.54 -22.99 -14.44
C SER A 28 20.72 -21.87 -13.40
N GLU A 29 21.94 -21.60 -12.99
CA GLU A 29 22.26 -20.49 -12.09
C GLU A 29 22.03 -19.14 -12.78
N ALA A 30 22.56 -18.95 -13.99
CA ALA A 30 22.39 -17.73 -14.75
C ALA A 30 20.91 -17.40 -15.01
N LEU A 31 20.12 -18.40 -15.42
CA LEU A 31 18.67 -18.25 -15.60
C LEU A 31 17.95 -18.01 -14.26
N GLY A 32 18.39 -18.66 -13.18
CA GLY A 32 17.85 -18.41 -11.85
C GLY A 32 18.02 -16.95 -11.41
N LEU A 33 19.18 -16.35 -11.68
CA LEU A 33 19.43 -14.92 -11.41
C LEU A 33 18.56 -14.01 -12.27
N ALA A 34 18.45 -14.31 -13.57
CA ALA A 34 17.61 -13.52 -14.47
C ALA A 34 16.11 -13.57 -14.08
N LEU A 35 15.60 -14.76 -13.78
CA LEU A 35 14.24 -14.96 -13.30
C LEU A 35 14.01 -14.29 -11.94
N GLY A 36 14.99 -14.33 -11.03
CA GLY A 36 14.94 -13.61 -9.77
C GLY A 36 14.70 -12.12 -9.96
N LYS A 37 15.47 -11.47 -10.84
CA LYS A 37 15.27 -10.05 -11.20
C LYS A 37 13.90 -9.78 -11.80
N THR A 38 13.43 -10.65 -12.68
CA THR A 38 12.09 -10.51 -13.28
C THR A 38 11.00 -10.58 -12.22
N LEU A 39 11.13 -11.47 -11.24
CA LEU A 39 10.19 -11.56 -10.12
C LEU A 39 10.25 -10.32 -9.23
N ASP A 40 11.43 -9.73 -9.01
CA ASP A 40 11.58 -8.49 -8.25
C ASP A 40 10.87 -7.33 -8.95
N TYR A 41 11.06 -7.16 -10.26
CA TYR A 41 10.32 -6.17 -11.04
C TYR A 41 8.80 -6.42 -11.05
N THR A 42 8.39 -7.69 -11.06
CA THR A 42 6.96 -8.04 -10.96
C THR A 42 6.40 -7.62 -9.60
N ASP A 43 7.15 -7.84 -8.53
CA ASP A 43 6.77 -7.39 -7.19
C ASP A 43 6.71 -5.85 -7.08
N GLU A 44 7.67 -5.15 -7.68
CA GLU A 44 7.68 -3.69 -7.73
C GLU A 44 6.52 -3.10 -8.56
N SER A 45 6.10 -3.80 -9.62
CA SER A 45 4.98 -3.36 -10.46
C SER A 45 3.60 -3.45 -9.78
N GLN A 46 3.50 -4.18 -8.66
CA GLN A 46 2.26 -4.33 -7.88
C GLN A 46 1.97 -3.10 -7.00
N ILE A 47 2.00 -1.90 -7.59
CA ILE A 47 1.89 -0.63 -6.88
C ILE A 47 0.60 -0.55 -6.03
N TYR A 48 -0.53 -0.96 -6.60
CA TYR A 48 -1.85 -0.83 -5.96
C TYR A 48 -2.10 -1.80 -4.80
N THR A 49 -1.41 -2.93 -4.76
CA THR A 49 -1.59 -3.96 -3.73
C THR A 49 -0.55 -3.87 -2.62
N ARG A 50 0.57 -3.17 -2.87
CA ARG A 50 1.70 -3.05 -1.93
C ARG A 50 1.89 -1.63 -1.38
N LEU A 51 0.79 -0.93 -1.15
CA LEU A 51 0.81 0.44 -0.60
C LEU A 51 1.53 0.54 0.75
N ASP A 52 1.59 -0.57 1.52
CA ASP A 52 2.28 -0.60 2.82
C ASP A 52 3.80 -0.39 2.72
N THR A 53 4.38 -0.81 1.62
CA THR A 53 5.83 -0.74 1.38
C THR A 53 6.19 0.26 0.28
N ALA A 54 5.19 0.94 -0.30
CA ALA A 54 5.41 1.89 -1.39
C ALA A 54 6.28 3.07 -0.93
N PRO A 55 7.27 3.50 -1.74
CA PRO A 55 8.03 4.72 -1.52
C PRO A 55 7.15 5.96 -1.53
N GLU A 56 7.55 7.01 -0.82
CA GLU A 56 6.79 8.27 -0.74
C GLU A 56 6.47 8.86 -2.11
N ALA A 57 7.45 8.90 -3.01
CA ALA A 57 7.26 9.41 -4.37
C ALA A 57 6.14 8.68 -5.15
N VAL A 58 5.96 7.37 -4.91
CA VAL A 58 4.88 6.59 -5.52
C VAL A 58 3.53 6.98 -4.91
N LEU A 59 3.47 7.24 -3.61
CA LEU A 59 2.24 7.70 -2.95
C LEU A 59 1.82 9.07 -3.48
N ASP A 60 2.76 9.99 -3.69
CA ASP A 60 2.51 11.32 -4.25
C ASP A 60 1.96 11.22 -5.68
N VAL A 61 2.53 10.35 -6.53
CA VAL A 61 2.04 10.10 -7.88
C VAL A 61 0.64 9.49 -7.85
N LEU A 62 0.38 8.51 -6.97
CA LEU A 62 -0.95 7.90 -6.82
C LEU A 62 -2.00 8.90 -6.34
N ALA A 63 -1.60 9.85 -5.49
CA ALA A 63 -2.51 10.90 -5.02
C ALA A 63 -2.97 11.80 -6.18
N VAL A 64 -2.07 12.13 -7.10
CA VAL A 64 -2.39 12.90 -8.32
C VAL A 64 -3.25 12.08 -9.28
N ASP A 65 -2.86 10.82 -9.55
CA ASP A 65 -3.58 9.92 -10.47
C ASP A 65 -5.03 9.68 -10.02
N TRP A 66 -5.21 9.47 -8.72
CA TRP A 66 -6.53 9.27 -8.12
C TRP A 66 -7.23 10.57 -7.78
N LYS A 67 -6.64 11.75 -8.08
CA LYS A 67 -7.20 13.08 -7.80
C LYS A 67 -7.69 13.20 -6.34
N ILE A 68 -6.82 12.91 -5.38
CA ILE A 68 -7.15 13.00 -3.95
C ILE A 68 -7.04 14.46 -3.51
N ASP A 69 -8.14 15.20 -3.51
CA ASP A 69 -8.17 16.65 -3.25
C ASP A 69 -7.75 17.01 -1.82
N TRP A 70 -7.80 16.05 -0.89
CA TRP A 70 -7.42 16.23 0.53
C TRP A 70 -6.02 15.70 0.86
N TYR A 71 -5.21 15.44 -0.16
CA TYR A 71 -3.83 15.01 0.02
C TYR A 71 -2.91 16.22 0.19
N ASP A 72 -2.05 16.18 1.20
CA ASP A 72 -1.04 17.19 1.46
C ASP A 72 0.36 16.57 1.40
N THR A 73 1.27 17.21 0.67
CA THR A 73 2.66 16.78 0.50
C THR A 73 3.50 16.96 1.76
N GLU A 74 3.05 17.80 2.71
CA GLU A 74 3.76 18.03 3.98
C GLU A 74 3.44 16.96 5.05
N LEU A 75 2.49 16.06 4.79
CA LEU A 75 2.12 14.99 5.70
C LEU A 75 3.23 13.94 5.82
N THR A 76 3.25 13.25 6.96
CA THR A 76 4.17 12.13 7.15
C THR A 76 3.88 10.98 6.19
N VAL A 77 4.90 10.19 5.82
CA VAL A 77 4.74 9.05 4.90
C VAL A 77 3.63 8.08 5.35
N GLU A 78 3.47 7.90 6.68
CA GLU A 78 2.42 7.04 7.20
C GLU A 78 1.01 7.62 7.02
N GLN A 79 0.86 8.94 7.20
CA GLN A 79 -0.41 9.63 6.93
C GLN A 79 -0.74 9.58 5.43
N LYS A 80 0.23 9.88 4.57
CA LYS A 80 0.11 9.76 3.10
C LYS A 80 -0.36 8.35 2.70
N ARG A 81 0.26 7.32 3.27
CA ARG A 81 -0.10 5.92 3.02
C ARG A 81 -1.52 5.58 3.43
N ARG A 82 -1.96 6.05 4.61
CA ARG A 82 -3.35 5.87 5.09
C ARG A 82 -4.35 6.59 4.19
N ILE A 83 -4.05 7.82 3.77
CA ILE A 83 -4.90 8.59 2.86
C ILE A 83 -5.08 7.84 1.54
N VAL A 84 -3.99 7.42 0.90
CA VAL A 84 -4.04 6.69 -0.38
C VAL A 84 -4.81 5.38 -0.24
N LYS A 85 -4.60 4.61 0.83
CA LYS A 85 -5.35 3.37 1.10
C LYS A 85 -6.86 3.57 1.23
N THR A 86 -7.27 4.65 1.88
CA THR A 86 -8.68 4.91 2.16
C THR A 86 -9.36 5.69 1.04
N ALA A 87 -8.62 6.29 0.12
CA ALA A 87 -9.12 7.22 -0.90
C ALA A 87 -10.30 6.68 -1.72
N LEU A 88 -10.19 5.45 -2.24
CA LEU A 88 -11.26 4.83 -3.03
C LEU A 88 -12.51 4.56 -2.19
N THR A 89 -12.34 4.17 -0.93
CA THR A 89 -13.46 3.94 0.00
C THR A 89 -14.14 5.26 0.36
N VAL A 90 -13.36 6.30 0.65
CA VAL A 90 -13.87 7.65 0.92
C VAL A 90 -14.69 8.16 -0.27
N ARG A 91 -14.20 7.99 -1.51
CA ARG A 91 -14.95 8.37 -2.72
C ARG A 91 -16.28 7.65 -2.84
N ARG A 92 -16.31 6.35 -2.57
CA ARG A 92 -17.56 5.57 -2.63
C ARG A 92 -18.57 6.01 -1.58
N LEU A 93 -18.11 6.53 -0.45
CA LEU A 93 -18.92 6.98 0.68
C LEU A 93 -19.10 8.52 0.70
N MET A 94 -18.63 9.23 -0.33
CA MET A 94 -18.66 10.68 -0.37
C MET A 94 -20.08 11.21 -0.12
N GLY A 95 -20.17 12.29 0.68
CA GLY A 95 -21.44 12.84 1.15
C GLY A 95 -22.01 12.19 2.42
N THR A 96 -21.34 11.21 3.02
CA THR A 96 -21.76 10.57 4.28
C THR A 96 -20.83 10.93 5.44
N ALA A 97 -21.35 10.85 6.68
CA ALA A 97 -20.56 11.02 7.89
C ALA A 97 -19.41 9.97 7.99
N ALA A 98 -19.62 8.77 7.41
CA ALA A 98 -18.60 7.75 7.35
C ALA A 98 -17.38 8.17 6.51
N ALA A 99 -17.58 8.87 5.39
CA ALA A 99 -16.49 9.40 4.58
C ALA A 99 -15.66 10.42 5.38
N VAL A 100 -16.33 11.34 6.09
CA VAL A 100 -15.64 12.34 6.94
C VAL A 100 -14.84 11.66 8.04
N LYS A 101 -15.40 10.66 8.72
CA LYS A 101 -14.69 9.88 9.76
C LYS A 101 -13.44 9.22 9.20
N LEU A 102 -13.54 8.56 8.04
CA LEU A 102 -12.39 7.92 7.39
C LEU A 102 -11.29 8.92 7.01
N GLN A 103 -11.64 10.08 6.48
CA GLN A 103 -10.68 11.13 6.13
C GLN A 103 -9.97 11.67 7.38
N VAL A 104 -10.73 12.00 8.41
CA VAL A 104 -10.16 12.53 9.66
C VAL A 104 -9.24 11.49 10.32
N HIS A 105 -9.67 10.22 10.41
CA HIS A 105 -8.87 9.16 11.00
C HIS A 105 -7.62 8.78 10.19
N ALA A 106 -7.60 9.04 8.88
CA ALA A 106 -6.39 8.83 8.08
C ALA A 106 -5.24 9.75 8.53
N ILE A 107 -5.56 10.98 8.96
CA ILE A 107 -4.58 11.97 9.42
C ILE A 107 -4.44 11.92 10.96
N TYR A 108 -5.56 11.87 11.68
CA TYR A 108 -5.63 11.88 13.15
C TYR A 108 -6.35 10.62 13.64
N PRO A 109 -5.64 9.51 13.90
CA PRO A 109 -6.27 8.23 14.27
C PRO A 109 -7.13 8.29 15.53
N GLU A 110 -6.75 9.13 16.49
CA GLU A 110 -7.44 9.30 17.78
C GLU A 110 -8.57 10.35 17.73
N ALA A 111 -8.84 10.95 16.58
CA ALA A 111 -9.87 11.98 16.48
C ALA A 111 -11.28 11.38 16.61
N THR A 112 -12.16 12.11 17.28
CA THR A 112 -13.57 11.76 17.40
C THR A 112 -14.40 12.69 16.51
N VAL A 113 -15.26 12.12 15.67
CA VAL A 113 -16.21 12.87 14.84
C VAL A 113 -17.62 12.57 15.31
N THR A 114 -18.31 13.61 15.79
CA THR A 114 -19.69 13.54 16.26
C THR A 114 -20.62 14.35 15.36
N GLU A 115 -21.81 13.82 15.11
CA GLU A 115 -22.83 14.46 14.28
C GLU A 115 -23.67 15.45 15.09
N TRP A 116 -24.28 16.43 14.42
CA TRP A 116 -25.03 17.54 15.06
C TRP A 116 -26.05 17.07 16.09
N PHE A 117 -26.75 15.98 15.85
CA PHE A 117 -27.78 15.44 16.76
C PHE A 117 -27.20 14.78 18.01
N GLN A 118 -25.89 14.49 18.05
CA GLN A 118 -25.22 13.89 19.22
C GLN A 118 -24.74 14.94 20.23
N TYR A 119 -24.59 16.19 19.82
CA TYR A 119 -24.15 17.29 20.70
C TYR A 119 -25.09 18.51 20.66
N ASP A 120 -26.33 18.29 20.19
CA ASP A 120 -27.39 19.32 20.11
C ASP A 120 -26.96 20.54 19.25
N GLY A 121 -26.27 20.27 18.18
CA GLY A 121 -25.72 21.26 17.26
C GLY A 121 -26.70 21.65 16.17
N ARG A 122 -26.25 22.57 15.30
CA ARG A 122 -27.06 23.02 14.13
C ARG A 122 -27.15 21.88 13.11
N PRO A 123 -28.35 21.58 12.54
CA PRO A 123 -28.52 20.60 11.48
C PRO A 123 -27.53 20.74 10.33
N GLY A 124 -26.96 19.64 9.87
CA GLY A 124 -25.96 19.59 8.80
C GLY A 124 -24.52 19.89 9.22
N CYS A 125 -24.28 20.14 10.51
CA CYS A 125 -22.93 20.35 11.07
C CYS A 125 -22.39 19.08 11.70
N PHE A 126 -21.06 18.97 11.83
CA PHE A 126 -20.39 17.95 12.62
C PHE A 126 -19.27 18.59 13.44
N ARG A 127 -18.86 17.93 14.52
CA ARG A 127 -17.73 18.34 15.35
C ARG A 127 -16.64 17.29 15.23
N ALA A 128 -15.43 17.71 14.84
CA ALA A 128 -14.25 16.87 14.90
C ALA A 128 -13.34 17.36 16.01
N VAL A 129 -12.94 16.46 16.91
CA VAL A 129 -12.01 16.75 18.01
C VAL A 129 -10.84 15.81 17.88
N SER A 130 -9.64 16.36 17.72
CA SER A 130 -8.39 15.60 17.79
C SER A 130 -7.61 16.01 19.02
N TYR A 131 -7.14 15.03 19.79
CA TYR A 131 -6.27 15.26 20.92
C TYR A 131 -4.83 15.10 20.44
N THR A 132 -4.15 16.22 20.21
CA THR A 132 -2.69 16.19 20.05
C THR A 132 -2.09 16.23 21.46
N HIS A 133 -1.56 15.12 21.94
CA HIS A 133 -0.70 15.12 23.11
C HIS A 133 0.62 15.80 22.71
N LEU A 134 0.75 17.07 23.06
CA LEU A 134 2.05 17.71 23.19
C LEU A 134 2.74 17.05 24.38
N THR A 135 3.57 16.07 24.15
CA THR A 135 4.60 15.67 25.12
C THR A 135 5.62 16.82 25.17
N LEU A 136 5.53 17.60 26.23
CA LEU A 136 6.58 18.52 26.67
C LEU A 136 7.82 17.74 27.10
#